data_0560680a8e5a85c105ab64ce449ea94c
#
_entry.id   0560680a8e5a85c105ab64ce449ea94c
#
_cell.length_a   1.000
_cell.length_b   1.000
_cell.length_c   1.000
_cell.angle_alpha   90.00
_cell.angle_beta   90.00
_cell.angle_gamma   90.00
#
_symmetry.space_group_name_H-M   'P 1'
#
loop_
_entity.id
_entity.type
_entity.pdbx_description
1 polymer ?
#
loop_
_entity_poly.entity_id
_entity_poly.type
_entity_poly.pdbx_seq_one_letter_code
_entity_poly.pdbx_strand_id
1 'polypeptide(L)'
;LGAMLMSKDAISDVVEVLRGSDFYQPRHETIFESVISLYGRGEPADPITVAAELGRSGDLQRVGGAVYLHDLLATISIAANASYYAEIVREKAILRRLVNASIRIAQLGYQGQGEVDKIVDEAQQTLFEVTGARASEDYKSLKELIPPTYDEMEAIESSGDALSGVPTGFNELDSLTN
;
A
#
# COMPACT_ATOMS: atom_id res chain seq x y z
N LEU A 1 15.67 -3.56 2.08
CA LEU A 1 16.48 -4.19 1.02
C LEU A 1 17.51 -5.16 1.58
N GLY A 2 18.38 -4.75 2.53
CA GLY A 2 19.39 -5.65 3.08
C GLY A 2 18.85 -6.95 3.65
N ALA A 3 17.69 -6.92 4.34
CA ALA A 3 17.02 -8.12 4.83
C ALA A 3 16.54 -9.04 3.70
N MET A 4 16.06 -8.48 2.60
CA MET A 4 15.62 -9.22 1.40
C MET A 4 16.79 -9.94 0.72
N LEU A 5 17.99 -9.34 0.73
CA LEU A 5 19.22 -9.96 0.22
C LEU A 5 19.76 -11.07 1.13
N MET A 6 19.25 -11.17 2.36
CA MET A 6 19.69 -12.14 3.37
C MET A 6 18.77 -13.36 3.47
N SER A 7 17.46 -13.18 3.28
CA SER A 7 16.45 -14.22 3.54
C SER A 7 15.29 -14.14 2.57
N LYS A 8 14.88 -15.32 2.08
CA LYS A 8 13.70 -15.48 1.22
C LYS A 8 12.39 -15.12 1.95
N ASP A 9 12.30 -15.44 3.24
CA ASP A 9 11.13 -15.12 4.06
C ASP A 9 10.99 -13.60 4.21
N ALA A 10 12.12 -12.88 4.38
CA ALA A 10 12.11 -11.43 4.42
C ALA A 10 11.62 -10.79 3.11
N ILE A 11 11.80 -11.45 1.95
CA ILE A 11 11.23 -10.97 0.69
C ILE A 11 9.71 -11.06 0.74
N SER A 12 9.14 -12.18 1.18
CA SER A 12 7.69 -12.37 1.31
C SER A 12 7.08 -11.30 2.21
N ASP A 13 7.65 -11.10 3.40
CA ASP A 13 7.17 -10.12 4.38
C ASP A 13 7.19 -8.68 3.82
N VAL A 14 8.27 -8.33 3.10
CA VAL A 14 8.44 -6.97 2.57
C VAL A 14 7.51 -6.70 1.38
N VAL A 15 7.27 -7.69 0.51
CA VAL A 15 6.40 -7.56 -0.66
C VAL A 15 4.93 -7.33 -0.29
N GLU A 16 4.50 -7.85 0.85
CA GLU A 16 3.15 -7.59 1.38
C GLU A 16 2.96 -6.12 1.77
N VAL A 17 4.03 -5.46 2.21
CA VAL A 17 3.99 -4.10 2.77
C VAL A 17 4.40 -3.03 1.76
N LEU A 18 5.45 -3.28 0.95
CA LEU A 18 6.10 -2.27 0.11
C LEU A 18 5.91 -2.53 -1.39
N ARG A 19 5.97 -1.43 -2.12
CA ARG A 19 6.14 -1.37 -3.59
C ARG A 19 7.44 -0.65 -3.93
N GLY A 20 7.95 -0.83 -5.14
CA GLY A 20 9.16 -0.14 -5.62
C GLY A 20 9.11 1.37 -5.45
N SER A 21 7.94 1.97 -5.76
CA SER A 21 7.68 3.41 -5.64
C SER A 21 7.71 3.95 -4.20
N ASP A 22 7.71 3.08 -3.18
CA ASP A 22 7.82 3.50 -1.78
C ASP A 22 9.25 3.89 -1.40
N PHE A 23 10.23 3.51 -2.20
CA PHE A 23 11.61 3.91 -1.96
C PHE A 23 11.86 5.35 -2.42
N TYR A 24 12.58 6.11 -1.59
CA TYR A 24 12.92 7.50 -1.92
C TYR A 24 13.99 7.61 -3.00
N GLN A 25 14.98 6.70 -2.97
CA GLN A 25 16.07 6.72 -3.93
C GLN A 25 15.77 5.77 -5.11
N PRO A 26 15.82 6.24 -6.37
CA PRO A 26 15.56 5.41 -7.54
C PRO A 26 16.41 4.14 -7.60
N ARG A 27 17.66 4.20 -7.12
CA ARG A 27 18.52 3.00 -7.06
C ARG A 27 17.96 1.91 -6.13
N HIS A 28 17.25 2.28 -5.06
CA HIS A 28 16.63 1.32 -4.15
C HIS A 28 15.41 0.67 -4.79
N GLU A 29 14.61 1.42 -5.54
CA GLU A 29 13.52 0.89 -6.36
C GLU A 29 14.05 -0.12 -7.37
N THR A 30 15.11 0.24 -8.13
CA THR A 30 15.74 -0.66 -9.11
C THR A 30 16.26 -1.96 -8.46
N ILE A 31 16.88 -1.88 -7.28
CA ILE A 31 17.32 -3.07 -6.54
C ILE A 31 16.13 -3.90 -6.09
N PHE A 32 15.09 -3.27 -5.54
CA PHE A 32 13.87 -3.93 -5.10
C PHE A 32 13.22 -4.71 -6.25
N GLU A 33 13.00 -4.08 -7.40
CA GLU A 33 12.43 -4.71 -8.59
C GLU A 33 13.27 -5.90 -9.08
N SER A 34 14.60 -5.79 -9.02
CA SER A 34 15.49 -6.91 -9.36
C SER A 34 15.35 -8.09 -8.41
N VAL A 35 15.22 -7.82 -7.10
CA VAL A 35 14.95 -8.85 -6.07
C VAL A 35 13.61 -9.53 -6.33
N ILE A 36 12.55 -8.76 -6.60
CA ILE A 36 11.22 -9.27 -6.91
C ILE A 36 11.21 -10.13 -8.17
N SER A 37 11.92 -9.69 -9.21
CA SER A 37 12.06 -10.44 -10.46
C SER A 37 12.70 -11.81 -10.24
N LEU A 38 13.80 -11.88 -9.49
CA LEU A 38 14.47 -13.14 -9.13
C LEU A 38 13.56 -14.03 -8.28
N TYR A 39 12.94 -13.45 -7.26
CA TYR A 39 12.01 -14.15 -6.37
C TYR A 39 10.83 -14.77 -7.13
N GLY A 40 10.22 -14.02 -8.06
CA GLY A 40 9.12 -14.47 -8.90
C GLY A 40 9.50 -15.62 -9.84
N ARG A 41 10.77 -15.73 -10.23
CA ARG A 41 11.31 -16.87 -11.00
C ARG A 41 11.74 -18.04 -10.12
N GLY A 42 11.64 -17.90 -8.80
CA GLY A 42 12.11 -18.94 -7.85
C GLY A 42 13.64 -18.98 -7.70
N GLU A 43 14.35 -17.99 -8.23
CA GLU A 43 15.81 -17.88 -8.16
C GLU A 43 16.26 -17.26 -6.82
N PRO A 44 17.46 -17.57 -6.34
CA PRO A 44 18.04 -16.89 -5.18
C PRO A 44 18.18 -15.39 -5.43
N ALA A 45 17.92 -14.57 -4.42
CA ALA A 45 18.02 -13.11 -4.49
C ALA A 45 19.09 -12.59 -3.50
N ASP A 46 20.29 -13.18 -3.55
CA ASP A 46 21.46 -12.74 -2.80
C ASP A 46 22.24 -11.63 -3.56
N PRO A 47 23.23 -10.97 -2.93
CA PRO A 47 24.00 -9.90 -3.58
C PRO A 47 24.65 -10.28 -4.90
N ILE A 48 25.03 -11.55 -5.08
CA ILE A 48 25.72 -12.03 -6.29
C ILE A 48 24.70 -12.15 -7.43
N THR A 49 23.58 -12.82 -7.19
CA THR A 49 22.53 -13.03 -8.20
C THR A 49 21.85 -11.71 -8.58
N VAL A 50 21.60 -10.83 -7.61
CA VAL A 50 21.06 -9.48 -7.86
C VAL A 50 22.05 -8.62 -8.65
N ALA A 51 23.37 -8.70 -8.37
CA ALA A 51 24.37 -8.01 -9.16
C ALA A 51 24.42 -8.52 -10.61
N ALA A 52 24.26 -9.82 -10.82
CA ALA A 52 24.19 -10.42 -12.16
C ALA A 52 22.93 -9.97 -12.91
N GLU A 53 21.77 -9.92 -12.26
CA GLU A 53 20.50 -9.43 -12.82
C GLU A 53 20.62 -7.96 -13.24
N LEU A 54 21.11 -7.11 -12.33
CA LEU A 54 21.38 -5.69 -12.60
C LEU A 54 22.44 -5.47 -13.69
N GLY A 55 23.40 -6.39 -13.81
CA GLY A 55 24.36 -6.37 -14.90
C GLY A 55 23.72 -6.67 -16.26
N ARG A 56 22.75 -7.60 -16.29
CA ARG A 56 21.99 -7.92 -17.53
C ARG A 56 21.09 -6.77 -17.98
N SER A 57 20.49 -6.05 -17.03
CA SER A 57 19.67 -4.86 -17.34
C SER A 57 20.49 -3.60 -17.65
N GLY A 58 21.80 -3.61 -17.34
CA GLY A 58 22.67 -2.45 -17.49
C GLY A 58 22.61 -1.46 -16.32
N ASP A 59 21.90 -1.78 -15.25
CA ASP A 59 21.65 -0.87 -14.13
C ASP A 59 22.67 -1.00 -12.99
N LEU A 60 23.56 -2.00 -13.02
CA LEU A 60 24.48 -2.30 -11.92
C LEU A 60 25.30 -1.06 -11.49
N GLN A 61 25.82 -0.30 -12.45
CA GLN A 61 26.61 0.90 -12.13
C GLN A 61 25.74 2.03 -11.54
N ARG A 62 24.50 2.18 -12.01
CA ARG A 62 23.56 3.19 -11.52
C ARG A 62 23.17 2.97 -10.06
N VAL A 63 23.08 1.72 -9.64
CA VAL A 63 22.73 1.40 -8.24
C VAL A 63 23.94 1.50 -7.28
N GLY A 64 25.16 1.63 -7.78
CA GLY A 64 26.39 1.74 -6.99
C GLY A 64 27.27 0.49 -7.03
N GLY A 65 27.05 -0.40 -8.00
CA GLY A 65 27.83 -1.62 -8.20
C GLY A 65 27.54 -2.72 -7.15
N ALA A 66 28.26 -3.83 -7.30
CA ALA A 66 28.14 -4.96 -6.38
C ALA A 66 28.52 -4.61 -4.93
N VAL A 67 29.44 -3.66 -4.75
CA VAL A 67 29.87 -3.20 -3.42
C VAL A 67 28.70 -2.64 -2.63
N TYR A 68 27.85 -1.85 -3.27
CA TYR A 68 26.68 -1.27 -2.61
C TYR A 68 25.68 -2.33 -2.13
N LEU A 69 25.51 -3.43 -2.87
CA LEU A 69 24.65 -4.54 -2.45
C LEU A 69 25.20 -5.23 -1.19
N HIS A 70 26.52 -5.38 -1.10
CA HIS A 70 27.19 -5.89 0.11
C HIS A 70 27.07 -4.91 1.29
N ASP A 71 27.17 -3.61 1.05
CA ASP A 71 26.96 -2.59 2.09
C ASP A 71 25.54 -2.63 2.64
N LEU A 72 24.52 -2.79 1.77
CA LEU A 72 23.12 -2.96 2.19
C LEU A 72 22.94 -4.20 3.07
N LEU A 73 23.56 -5.32 2.70
CA LEU A 73 23.54 -6.54 3.49
C LEU A 73 24.20 -6.34 4.86
N ALA A 74 25.37 -5.70 4.89
CA ALA A 74 26.13 -5.45 6.12
C ALA A 74 25.42 -4.51 7.11
N THR A 75 24.48 -3.70 6.64
CA THR A 75 23.69 -2.78 7.49
C THR A 75 22.68 -3.52 8.36
N ILE A 76 22.28 -4.75 7.99
CA ILE A 76 21.23 -5.50 8.66
C ILE A 76 21.84 -6.53 9.59
N SER A 77 21.46 -6.46 10.87
CA SER A 77 21.87 -7.46 11.88
C SER A 77 20.89 -8.63 11.98
N ILE A 78 19.60 -8.42 11.73
CA ILE A 78 18.53 -9.41 11.92
C ILE A 78 17.50 -9.30 10.79
N ALA A 79 17.46 -10.31 9.90
CA ALA A 79 16.51 -10.34 8.79
C ALA A 79 15.04 -10.51 9.25
N ALA A 80 14.80 -11.14 10.39
CA ALA A 80 13.47 -11.35 10.96
C ALA A 80 12.68 -10.06 11.27
N ASN A 81 13.34 -8.90 11.31
CA ASN A 81 12.69 -7.61 11.51
C ASN A 81 12.33 -6.91 10.18
N ALA A 82 12.33 -7.64 9.06
CA ALA A 82 12.12 -7.07 7.72
C ALA A 82 10.77 -6.37 7.59
N SER A 83 9.69 -6.96 8.10
CA SER A 83 8.35 -6.38 8.11
C SER A 83 8.30 -5.06 8.87
N TYR A 84 8.89 -5.00 10.07
CA TYR A 84 8.95 -3.78 10.86
C TYR A 84 9.70 -2.64 10.13
N TYR A 85 10.82 -2.96 9.48
CA TYR A 85 11.54 -1.96 8.67
C TYR A 85 10.75 -1.55 7.44
N ALA A 86 10.01 -2.47 6.84
CA ALA A 86 9.12 -2.18 5.71
C ALA A 86 8.01 -1.18 6.12
N GLU A 87 7.38 -1.37 7.26
CA GLU A 87 6.37 -0.45 7.80
C GLU A 87 6.94 0.98 7.96
N ILE A 88 8.14 1.13 8.50
CA ILE A 88 8.80 2.44 8.63
C ILE A 88 8.96 3.11 7.26
N VAL A 89 9.39 2.35 6.24
CA VAL A 89 9.56 2.87 4.88
C VAL A 89 8.21 3.27 4.29
N ARG A 90 7.18 2.44 4.47
CA ARG A 90 5.80 2.71 4.02
C ARG A 90 5.24 3.99 4.63
N GLU A 91 5.37 4.18 5.94
CA GLU A 91 4.93 5.41 6.61
C GLU A 91 5.58 6.66 5.99
N LYS A 92 6.90 6.62 5.77
CA LYS A 92 7.62 7.73 5.15
C LYS A 92 7.20 7.95 3.69
N ALA A 93 6.91 6.89 2.96
CA ALA A 93 6.42 6.97 1.59
C ALA A 93 5.02 7.62 1.53
N ILE A 94 4.11 7.26 2.45
CA ILE A 94 2.78 7.86 2.54
C ILE A 94 2.89 9.36 2.84
N LEU A 95 3.71 9.75 3.82
CA LEU A 95 3.91 11.17 4.14
C LEU A 95 4.48 11.95 2.95
N ARG A 96 5.41 11.37 2.21
CA ARG A 96 5.98 11.98 0.99
C ARG A 96 4.91 12.14 -0.10
N ARG A 97 4.09 11.11 -0.34
CA ARG A 97 2.95 11.20 -1.27
C ARG A 97 1.96 12.29 -0.86
N LEU A 98 1.66 12.39 0.44
CA LEU A 98 0.77 13.43 0.97
C LEU A 98 1.33 14.83 0.70
N VAL A 99 2.62 15.06 0.94
CA VAL A 99 3.27 16.34 0.66
C VAL A 99 3.20 16.67 -0.84
N ASN A 100 3.52 15.72 -1.71
CA ASN A 100 3.46 15.91 -3.15
C ASN A 100 2.02 16.22 -3.64
N ALA A 101 1.03 15.48 -3.11
CA ALA A 101 -0.38 15.74 -3.40
C ALA A 101 -0.81 17.14 -2.95
N SER A 102 -0.39 17.57 -1.76
CA SER A 102 -0.69 18.91 -1.25
C SER A 102 -0.13 20.01 -2.13
N ILE A 103 1.11 19.85 -2.63
CA ILE A 103 1.73 20.79 -3.57
C ILE A 103 0.93 20.84 -4.87
N ARG A 104 0.53 19.68 -5.42
CA ARG A 104 -0.28 19.62 -6.64
C ARG A 104 -1.64 20.28 -6.45
N ILE A 105 -2.34 20.00 -5.35
CA ILE A 105 -3.62 20.62 -5.01
C ILE A 105 -3.49 22.14 -4.90
N ALA A 106 -2.44 22.64 -4.23
CA ALA A 106 -2.18 24.06 -4.15
C ALA A 106 -1.96 24.69 -5.54
N GLN A 107 -1.22 24.02 -6.42
CA GLN A 107 -1.01 24.49 -7.80
C GLN A 107 -2.32 24.57 -8.60
N LEU A 108 -3.20 23.57 -8.48
CA LEU A 108 -4.53 23.59 -9.12
C LEU A 108 -5.33 24.83 -8.68
N GLY A 109 -5.35 25.13 -7.38
CA GLY A 109 -6.02 26.31 -6.86
C GLY A 109 -5.43 27.63 -7.35
N TYR A 110 -4.09 27.75 -7.39
CA TYR A 110 -3.42 28.96 -7.88
C TYR A 110 -3.59 29.19 -9.39
N GLN A 111 -3.62 28.14 -10.19
CA GLN A 111 -3.81 28.24 -11.63
C GLN A 111 -5.23 28.67 -11.98
N GLY A 112 -6.23 28.18 -11.26
CA GLY A 112 -7.64 28.58 -11.40
C GLY A 112 -8.20 28.42 -12.82
N GLN A 113 -7.65 27.50 -13.63
CA GLN A 113 -8.03 27.33 -15.03
C GLN A 113 -9.15 26.31 -15.16
N GLY A 114 -10.32 26.73 -15.61
CA GLY A 114 -11.48 25.88 -15.84
C GLY A 114 -12.64 26.15 -14.87
N GLU A 115 -13.57 25.19 -14.82
CA GLU A 115 -14.71 25.24 -13.89
C GLU A 115 -14.26 24.85 -12.48
N VAL A 116 -14.68 25.61 -11.48
CA VAL A 116 -14.27 25.41 -10.08
C VAL A 116 -14.59 24.00 -9.60
N ASP A 117 -15.75 23.45 -9.97
CA ASP A 117 -16.17 22.11 -9.57
C ASP A 117 -15.19 21.03 -10.09
N LYS A 118 -14.69 21.17 -11.32
CA LYS A 118 -13.69 20.23 -11.88
C LYS A 118 -12.34 20.32 -11.16
N ILE A 119 -11.94 21.53 -10.76
CA ILE A 119 -10.71 21.73 -9.98
C ILE A 119 -10.83 21.05 -8.61
N VAL A 120 -11.99 21.17 -7.98
CA VAL A 120 -12.27 20.52 -6.69
C VAL A 120 -12.28 19.00 -6.84
N ASP A 121 -12.90 18.47 -7.89
CA ASP A 121 -12.92 17.01 -8.16
C ASP A 121 -11.50 16.48 -8.38
N GLU A 122 -10.67 17.17 -9.17
CA GLU A 122 -9.26 16.77 -9.39
C GLU A 122 -8.45 16.81 -8.10
N ALA A 123 -8.68 17.79 -7.24
CA ALA A 123 -8.04 17.89 -5.93
C ALA A 123 -8.44 16.72 -5.01
N GLN A 124 -9.73 16.37 -4.97
CA GLN A 124 -10.23 15.22 -4.22
C GLN A 124 -9.65 13.92 -4.73
N GLN A 125 -9.60 13.72 -6.05
CA GLN A 125 -8.98 12.53 -6.64
C GLN A 125 -7.50 12.42 -6.29
N THR A 126 -6.76 13.54 -6.37
CA THR A 126 -5.33 13.60 -5.99
C THR A 126 -5.11 13.18 -4.53
N LEU A 127 -5.99 13.60 -3.63
CA LEU A 127 -5.93 13.21 -2.22
C LEU A 127 -6.32 11.73 -2.02
N PHE A 128 -7.34 11.26 -2.74
CA PHE A 128 -7.78 9.88 -2.68
C PHE A 128 -6.67 8.91 -3.13
N GLU A 129 -5.86 9.26 -4.14
CA GLU A 129 -4.72 8.46 -4.58
C GLU A 129 -3.68 8.24 -3.47
N VAL A 130 -3.51 9.19 -2.55
CA VAL A 130 -2.62 9.03 -1.39
C VAL A 130 -3.17 8.00 -0.41
N THR A 131 -4.49 7.98 -0.21
CA THR A 131 -5.21 7.11 0.75
C THR A 131 -5.67 5.80 0.14
N GLY A 132 -5.99 5.80 -1.16
CA GLY A 132 -6.53 4.65 -1.90
C GLY A 132 -5.58 3.45 -1.97
N ALA A 133 -4.28 3.66 -1.78
CA ALA A 133 -3.34 2.56 -1.56
C ALA A 133 -3.63 1.77 -0.25
N ARG A 134 -4.48 2.27 0.62
CA ARG A 134 -4.99 1.56 1.81
C ARG A 134 -6.20 0.66 1.54
N ALA A 135 -6.89 0.83 0.41
CA ALA A 135 -8.12 0.08 0.13
C ALA A 135 -7.91 -1.44 -0.03
N SER A 136 -6.65 -1.91 -0.07
CA SER A 136 -6.38 -3.36 -0.09
C SER A 136 -6.33 -4.00 1.31
N GLU A 137 -6.36 -3.21 2.39
CA GLU A 137 -6.37 -3.73 3.77
C GLU A 137 -7.77 -3.95 4.35
N ASP A 138 -8.81 -3.47 3.65
CA ASP A 138 -10.20 -3.60 4.08
C ASP A 138 -10.87 -4.94 3.69
N TYR A 139 -10.11 -5.89 3.13
CA TYR A 139 -10.61 -7.24 2.91
C TYR A 139 -10.63 -8.01 4.25
N LYS A 140 -11.73 -7.93 4.95
CA LYS A 140 -12.02 -8.85 6.07
C LYS A 140 -12.30 -10.23 5.50
N SER A 141 -11.72 -11.26 6.07
CA SER A 141 -12.01 -12.62 5.64
C SER A 141 -13.50 -12.90 5.85
N LEU A 142 -14.10 -13.67 4.93
CA LEU A 142 -15.52 -14.05 5.06
C LEU A 142 -15.80 -14.70 6.44
N LYS A 143 -14.82 -15.41 6.97
CA LYS A 143 -14.87 -16.04 8.29
C LYS A 143 -15.01 -15.02 9.44
N GLU A 144 -14.47 -13.81 9.29
CA GLU A 144 -14.59 -12.72 10.27
C GLU A 144 -15.87 -11.92 10.13
N LEU A 145 -16.44 -11.90 8.90
CA LEU A 145 -17.69 -11.19 8.61
C LEU A 145 -18.93 -12.00 8.98
N ILE A 146 -18.87 -13.33 8.83
CA ILE A 146 -20.01 -14.22 9.08
C ILE A 146 -20.56 -14.11 10.52
N PRO A 147 -19.75 -14.20 11.61
CA PRO A 147 -20.31 -14.13 12.95
C PRO A 147 -21.08 -12.83 13.25
N PRO A 148 -20.53 -11.62 13.03
CA PRO A 148 -21.29 -10.38 13.30
C PRO A 148 -22.52 -10.23 12.44
N THR A 149 -22.53 -10.77 11.20
CA THR A 149 -23.69 -10.73 10.33
C THR A 149 -24.81 -11.66 10.88
N TYR A 150 -24.47 -12.82 11.42
CA TYR A 150 -25.45 -13.69 12.08
C TYR A 150 -26.02 -13.04 13.34
N ASP A 151 -25.17 -12.44 14.18
CA ASP A 151 -25.61 -11.72 15.39
C ASP A 151 -26.56 -10.57 15.04
N GLU A 152 -26.32 -9.86 13.95
CA GLU A 152 -27.17 -8.77 13.45
C GLU A 152 -28.50 -9.29 12.91
N MET A 153 -28.48 -10.41 12.17
CA MET A 153 -29.71 -11.07 11.69
C MET A 153 -30.57 -11.59 12.86
N GLU A 154 -29.96 -12.21 13.89
CA GLU A 154 -30.65 -12.69 15.08
C GLU A 154 -31.23 -11.53 15.91
N ALA A 155 -30.53 -10.40 15.98
CA ALA A 155 -31.01 -9.18 16.62
C ALA A 155 -32.23 -8.60 15.88
N ILE A 156 -32.24 -8.61 14.54
CA ILE A 156 -33.38 -8.17 13.72
C ILE A 156 -34.57 -9.13 13.91
N GLU A 157 -34.35 -10.44 13.89
CA GLU A 157 -35.39 -11.45 14.08
C GLU A 157 -36.01 -11.35 15.48
N SER A 158 -35.19 -11.10 16.52
CA SER A 158 -35.65 -10.98 17.92
C SER A 158 -36.35 -9.66 18.22
N SER A 159 -36.10 -8.60 17.47
CA SER A 159 -36.70 -7.27 17.70
C SER A 159 -38.10 -7.10 17.10
N GLY A 160 -38.62 -8.11 16.39
CA GLY A 160 -39.95 -8.22 15.86
C GLY A 160 -40.59 -6.88 15.43
N ASP A 161 -40.61 -6.60 14.14
CA ASP A 161 -41.26 -5.40 13.58
C ASP A 161 -40.60 -4.03 13.89
N ALA A 162 -39.34 -4.01 14.32
CA ALA A 162 -38.60 -2.76 14.45
C ALA A 162 -38.13 -2.31 13.05
N LEU A 163 -38.56 -1.13 12.63
CA LEU A 163 -38.15 -0.44 11.39
C LEU A 163 -36.64 -0.51 11.19
N SER A 164 -36.20 -1.17 10.11
CA SER A 164 -34.82 -1.27 9.71
C SER A 164 -34.42 0.05 9.03
N GLY A 165 -34.00 1.06 9.79
CA GLY A 165 -33.58 2.34 9.25
C GLY A 165 -33.97 3.54 10.13
N VAL A 166 -33.83 4.76 9.57
CA VAL A 166 -34.21 6.00 10.23
C VAL A 166 -35.68 6.25 9.93
N PRO A 167 -36.61 6.22 10.93
CA PRO A 167 -38.02 6.43 10.70
C PRO A 167 -38.28 7.84 10.14
N THR A 168 -39.11 7.94 9.10
CA THR A 168 -39.46 9.21 8.49
C THR A 168 -40.48 10.00 9.36
N GLY A 169 -41.10 9.33 10.31
CA GLY A 169 -42.16 9.87 11.16
C GLY A 169 -43.56 9.78 10.54
N PHE A 170 -43.67 9.22 9.32
CA PHE A 170 -44.94 8.94 8.68
C PHE A 170 -45.18 7.42 8.71
N ASN A 171 -46.01 6.93 9.65
CA ASN A 171 -46.18 5.50 9.92
C ASN A 171 -46.58 4.69 8.67
N GLU A 172 -47.42 5.26 7.79
CA GLU A 172 -47.85 4.58 6.56
C GLU A 172 -46.69 4.46 5.53
N LEU A 173 -45.83 5.46 5.45
CA LEU A 173 -44.67 5.42 4.57
C LEU A 173 -43.60 4.46 5.11
N ASP A 174 -43.37 4.51 6.41
CA ASP A 174 -42.39 3.65 7.09
C ASP A 174 -42.80 2.17 6.98
N SER A 175 -44.11 1.85 6.98
CA SER A 175 -44.58 0.48 6.79
C SER A 175 -44.55 -0.02 5.34
N LEU A 176 -44.45 0.87 4.35
CA LEU A 176 -44.34 0.53 2.92
C LEU A 176 -42.90 0.37 2.45
N THR A 177 -41.92 0.92 3.18
CA THR A 177 -40.52 0.93 2.81
C THR A 177 -39.64 -0.03 3.63
N ASN A 178 -40.24 -0.78 4.55
CA ASN A 178 -39.59 -1.75 5.42
C ASN A 178 -39.48 -3.14 4.79
#